data_ac72cc76a8ae9ff7a58eb81e19df2d50
#
_entry.id   ac72cc76a8ae9ff7a58eb81e19df2d50
#
_cell.length_a   1.000
_cell.length_b   1.000
_cell.length_c   1.000
_cell.angle_alpha   90.00
_cell.angle_beta   90.00
_cell.angle_gamma   90.00
#
_symmetry.space_group_name_H-M   'P 1'
#
loop_
_entity.id
_entity.type
_entity.pdbx_description
1 polymer ?
#
loop_
_entity_poly.entity_id
_entity_poly.type
_entity_poly.pdbx_seq_one_letter_code
_entity_poly.pdbx_strand_id
1 'polypeptide(L)'
;MSQILKTSLLIVGGGPGGYVAAIRAGQLGIPTVLVEGAALGGTCLNVGCIPSKALIHAAEEYLKARHYAGRSALGIQVQAPSIDIARTVEWKDAIVDRLTSGVAALLKKHGVDVVQGWARILDGKSVAVELAGGGSQRIXCEHLLLAAGSQSVELPILPLGGKVISSTEALAPGSLPKRLVVVGGGYIGLELGTAYRKLGVEVAVVEAQPRILPGYDEELTKPVAQALRKLGVELYLGHSLLGPSENGVRVRDGAGEEREIAADQVLVAVGRKPRSEGWNLESLGLDMNGRAVKVDDQCRTSMRNVWAIGDLAGEPMLAHRAMAQGEMVAELIAGKRRQFAPVAIPAVCFTDPEVVVAGLSPEQAKDAGLDCLVASFPFAANGRAMTLEANEGFVRVVARRDNHLVVGWQAVGKAVSELSTAFAQSLEMGARLEDIAGTIHAHPTLGEAVQEAALRALGHALHI
;
A
#
# COMPACT_ATOMS: atom_id res chain seq x y z
N MET A 1 43.54 -7.01 7.03
CA MET A 1 42.38 -6.71 7.93
C MET A 1 41.48 -5.73 7.22
N SER A 2 40.20 -6.08 7.04
CA SER A 2 39.26 -5.16 6.43
C SER A 2 39.11 -3.92 7.31
N GLN A 3 39.20 -2.75 6.71
CA GLN A 3 39.08 -1.49 7.40
C GLN A 3 37.68 -1.34 7.95
N ILE A 4 37.53 -0.95 9.22
CA ILE A 4 36.22 -0.69 9.81
C ILE A 4 35.72 0.64 9.29
N LEU A 5 34.53 0.65 8.71
CA LEU A 5 33.88 1.87 8.26
C LEU A 5 33.14 2.50 9.44
N LYS A 6 33.29 3.81 9.63
CA LYS A 6 32.64 4.52 10.74
C LYS A 6 31.74 5.62 10.18
N THR A 7 30.59 5.81 10.83
CA THR A 7 29.66 6.84 10.41
C THR A 7 28.83 7.32 11.61
N SER A 8 28.19 8.46 11.50
CA SER A 8 27.28 8.94 12.54
C SER A 8 25.97 8.17 12.50
N LEU A 9 25.41 7.99 11.31
CA LEU A 9 24.11 7.31 11.14
C LEU A 9 24.28 6.14 10.18
N LEU A 10 23.89 4.96 10.65
CA LEU A 10 23.84 3.77 9.82
C LEU A 10 22.37 3.38 9.64
N ILE A 11 21.96 3.25 8.39
CA ILE A 11 20.59 2.86 8.06
C ILE A 11 20.60 1.47 7.44
N VAL A 12 19.83 0.56 8.01
CA VAL A 12 19.68 -0.79 7.49
C VAL A 12 18.37 -0.87 6.73
N GLY A 13 18.47 -0.96 5.42
CA GLY A 13 17.31 -1.03 4.53
C GLY A 13 17.11 0.25 3.73
N GLY A 14 17.09 0.11 2.41
CA GLY A 14 16.96 1.22 1.47
C GLY A 14 15.57 1.37 0.86
N GLY A 15 14.52 0.93 1.55
CA GLY A 15 13.16 1.18 1.12
C GLY A 15 12.73 2.62 1.40
N PRO A 16 11.42 2.92 1.26
CA PRO A 16 10.96 4.31 1.35
C PRO A 16 11.36 5.02 2.64
N GLY A 17 11.27 4.36 3.78
CA GLY A 17 11.71 4.98 5.03
C GLY A 17 13.20 5.19 5.07
N GLY A 18 13.96 4.17 4.68
CA GLY A 18 15.42 4.22 4.76
C GLY A 18 16.03 5.24 3.82
N TYR A 19 15.62 5.25 2.54
CA TYR A 19 16.25 6.17 1.61
C TYR A 19 15.83 7.63 1.88
N VAL A 20 14.60 7.85 2.33
CA VAL A 20 14.18 9.22 2.69
C VAL A 20 14.97 9.70 3.91
N ALA A 21 15.14 8.85 4.92
CA ALA A 21 15.94 9.21 6.08
C ALA A 21 17.37 9.53 5.67
N ALA A 22 17.95 8.72 4.78
CA ALA A 22 19.32 8.94 4.33
C ALA A 22 19.48 10.27 3.58
N ILE A 23 18.57 10.55 2.66
CA ILE A 23 18.60 11.80 1.91
C ILE A 23 18.48 12.99 2.87
N ARG A 24 17.52 12.92 3.79
CA ARG A 24 17.32 14.01 4.73
C ARG A 24 18.54 14.19 5.63
N ALA A 25 19.11 13.10 6.12
CA ALA A 25 20.31 13.17 6.94
C ALA A 25 21.46 13.81 6.15
N GLY A 26 21.63 13.44 4.89
CA GLY A 26 22.65 14.06 4.04
C GLY A 26 22.41 15.56 3.85
N GLN A 27 21.16 15.96 3.65
CA GLN A 27 20.83 17.39 3.57
C GLN A 27 21.20 18.15 4.84
N LEU A 28 21.11 17.47 5.99
CA LEU A 28 21.41 18.08 7.28
C LEU A 28 22.88 17.92 7.68
N GLY A 29 23.71 17.39 6.80
CA GLY A 29 25.14 17.28 7.05
C GLY A 29 25.54 16.14 7.96
N ILE A 30 24.69 15.15 8.18
CA ILE A 30 24.99 14.01 9.03
C ILE A 30 25.71 12.95 8.21
N PRO A 31 26.95 12.56 8.58
CA PRO A 31 27.60 11.45 7.87
C PRO A 31 26.74 10.19 7.97
N THR A 32 26.40 9.62 6.82
CA THR A 32 25.39 8.55 6.74
C THR A 32 25.86 7.45 5.82
N VAL A 33 25.64 6.20 6.25
CA VAL A 33 25.84 5.00 5.46
C VAL A 33 24.50 4.28 5.38
N LEU A 34 24.11 3.85 4.17
CA LEU A 34 22.89 3.08 3.94
C LEU A 34 23.27 1.71 3.42
N VAL A 35 22.79 0.66 4.08
CA VAL A 35 23.04 -0.72 3.65
C VAL A 35 21.75 -1.26 3.02
N GLU A 36 21.87 -1.80 1.80
CA GLU A 36 20.72 -2.40 1.11
C GLU A 36 21.14 -3.76 0.53
N GLY A 37 20.38 -4.80 0.87
CA GLY A 37 20.71 -6.15 0.43
C GLY A 37 20.24 -6.48 -0.97
N ALA A 38 19.12 -5.91 -1.40
CA ALA A 38 18.55 -6.19 -2.71
C ALA A 38 18.65 -4.96 -3.61
N ALA A 39 17.62 -4.12 -3.65
CA ALA A 39 17.61 -2.96 -4.55
C ALA A 39 17.11 -1.73 -3.81
N LEU A 40 17.75 -0.60 -4.07
CA LEU A 40 17.29 0.69 -3.53
C LEU A 40 15.85 0.94 -3.95
N GLY A 41 15.08 1.54 -3.05
CA GLY A 41 13.66 1.77 -3.26
C GLY A 41 12.79 0.73 -2.58
N GLY A 42 13.37 -0.39 -2.20
CA GLY A 42 12.70 -1.43 -1.41
C GLY A 42 11.53 -2.06 -2.13
N THR A 43 10.62 -2.62 -1.34
CA THR A 43 9.41 -3.27 -1.89
C THR A 43 8.61 -2.29 -2.72
N CYS A 44 8.36 -1.10 -2.21
CA CYS A 44 7.48 -0.13 -2.86
C CYS A 44 7.89 0.16 -4.31
N LEU A 45 9.15 0.55 -4.54
CA LEU A 45 9.57 0.92 -5.89
C LEU A 45 9.81 -0.29 -6.80
N ASN A 46 10.24 -1.41 -6.24
CA ASN A 46 10.71 -2.53 -7.05
C ASN A 46 9.64 -3.60 -7.27
N VAL A 47 8.90 -3.96 -6.22
CA VAL A 47 7.98 -5.09 -6.28
C VAL A 47 6.67 -4.79 -5.55
N GLY A 48 6.28 -3.54 -5.48
CA GLY A 48 5.08 -3.13 -4.76
C GLY A 48 4.33 -2.00 -5.42
N CYS A 49 4.32 -0.85 -4.76
CA CYS A 49 3.45 0.29 -5.10
C CYS A 49 3.56 0.73 -6.56
N ILE A 50 4.79 0.89 -7.05
CA ILE A 50 4.99 1.45 -8.37
C ILE A 50 4.68 0.41 -9.46
N PRO A 51 5.30 -0.78 -9.43
CA PRO A 51 4.98 -1.74 -10.50
C PRO A 51 3.52 -2.20 -10.47
N SER A 52 2.87 -2.26 -9.30
CA SER A 52 1.46 -2.65 -9.29
C SER A 52 0.58 -1.60 -9.96
N LYS A 53 0.85 -0.32 -9.73
CA LYS A 53 0.06 0.74 -10.36
C LYS A 53 0.32 0.83 -11.85
N ALA A 54 1.54 0.52 -12.27
CA ALA A 54 1.84 0.43 -13.71
C ALA A 54 1.03 -0.70 -14.36
N LEU A 55 1.02 -1.87 -13.75
CA LEU A 55 0.26 -3.00 -14.27
C LEU A 55 -1.25 -2.71 -14.28
N ILE A 56 -1.75 -2.10 -13.20
CA ILE A 56 -3.16 -1.72 -13.12
C ILE A 56 -3.52 -0.77 -14.26
N HIS A 57 -2.66 0.21 -14.53
CA HIS A 57 -2.93 1.17 -15.61
C HIS A 57 -2.96 0.47 -16.96
N ALA A 58 -1.97 -0.37 -17.26
CA ALA A 58 -1.93 -1.07 -18.55
C ALA A 58 -3.15 -1.97 -18.72
N ALA A 59 -3.54 -2.67 -17.65
CA ALA A 59 -4.70 -3.56 -17.69
C ALA A 59 -5.98 -2.78 -17.96
N GLU A 60 -6.12 -1.60 -17.35
CA GLU A 60 -7.29 -0.74 -17.56
C GLU A 60 -7.35 -0.27 -19.01
N GLU A 61 -6.21 0.13 -19.57
CA GLU A 61 -6.16 0.57 -20.97
C GLU A 61 -6.55 -0.57 -21.93
N TYR A 62 -6.07 -1.78 -21.65
CA TYR A 62 -6.43 -2.93 -22.48
C TYR A 62 -7.93 -3.25 -22.38
N LEU A 63 -8.50 -3.18 -21.18
CA LEU A 63 -9.94 -3.39 -21.00
C LEU A 63 -10.74 -2.37 -21.80
N LYS A 64 -10.33 -1.09 -21.78
CA LYS A 64 -10.99 -0.05 -22.56
C LYS A 64 -10.94 -0.36 -24.04
N ALA A 65 -9.77 -0.76 -24.54
CA ALA A 65 -9.62 -1.11 -25.96
C ALA A 65 -10.56 -2.25 -26.35
N ARG A 66 -10.68 -3.26 -25.50
CA ARG A 66 -11.61 -4.37 -25.79
C ARG A 66 -13.05 -3.90 -25.81
N HIS A 67 -13.41 -2.98 -24.91
CA HIS A 67 -14.77 -2.41 -24.92
C HIS A 67 -15.05 -1.65 -26.21
N TYR A 68 -14.05 -0.94 -26.75
CA TYR A 68 -14.24 -0.19 -27.99
C TYR A 68 -14.39 -1.09 -29.20
N ALA A 69 -13.94 -2.35 -29.12
CA ALA A 69 -14.14 -3.33 -30.18
C ALA A 69 -15.59 -3.83 -30.21
N GLY A 70 -16.31 -3.63 -29.10
CA GLY A 70 -17.74 -3.92 -29.04
C GLY A 70 -18.54 -2.64 -29.26
N ARG A 71 -19.69 -2.56 -28.61
CA ARG A 71 -20.55 -1.39 -28.71
C ARG A 71 -20.18 -0.41 -27.58
N SER A 72 -19.79 0.80 -27.96
CA SER A 72 -19.36 1.82 -27.02
C SER A 72 -20.29 3.02 -27.05
N ALA A 73 -20.70 3.50 -25.88
CA ALA A 73 -21.52 4.69 -25.76
C ALA A 73 -20.78 5.93 -26.28
N LEU A 74 -19.44 5.90 -26.28
CA LEU A 74 -18.64 7.02 -26.76
C LEU A 74 -18.58 7.09 -28.29
N GLY A 75 -19.07 6.06 -28.98
CA GLY A 75 -19.02 6.01 -30.45
C GLY A 75 -17.68 5.59 -31.01
N ILE A 76 -16.73 5.18 -30.16
CA ILE A 76 -15.42 4.73 -30.60
C ILE A 76 -15.53 3.29 -31.11
N GLN A 77 -14.94 3.03 -32.26
CA GLN A 77 -14.96 1.72 -32.89
C GLN A 77 -13.53 1.33 -33.25
N VAL A 78 -13.10 0.14 -32.83
CA VAL A 78 -11.78 -0.39 -33.13
C VAL A 78 -11.92 -1.88 -33.41
N GLN A 79 -10.91 -2.46 -34.05
CA GLN A 79 -10.84 -3.90 -34.21
C GLN A 79 -10.42 -4.53 -32.88
N ALA A 80 -10.70 -5.84 -32.72
CA ALA A 80 -10.35 -6.52 -31.47
C ALA A 80 -8.87 -6.36 -31.16
N PRO A 81 -8.53 -5.85 -29.97
CA PRO A 81 -7.12 -5.61 -29.63
C PRO A 81 -6.45 -6.88 -29.13
N SER A 82 -5.12 -6.83 -29.12
CA SER A 82 -4.31 -7.82 -28.42
C SER A 82 -3.31 -7.11 -27.56
N ILE A 83 -2.70 -7.81 -26.63
CA ILE A 83 -1.68 -7.24 -25.78
C ILE A 83 -0.45 -8.15 -25.79
N ASP A 84 0.72 -7.52 -25.87
CA ASP A 84 2.01 -8.20 -25.74
C ASP A 84 2.48 -7.97 -24.30
N ILE A 85 2.24 -8.93 -23.42
CA ILE A 85 2.50 -8.75 -22.00
C ILE A 85 4.00 -8.55 -21.71
N ALA A 86 4.89 -9.09 -22.56
CA ALA A 86 6.32 -8.87 -22.38
C ALA A 86 6.67 -7.39 -22.53
N ARG A 87 6.03 -6.71 -23.47
CA ARG A 87 6.24 -5.27 -23.64
C ARG A 87 5.66 -4.48 -22.48
N THR A 88 4.52 -4.91 -21.95
CA THR A 88 3.96 -4.28 -20.74
C THR A 88 4.95 -4.36 -19.58
N VAL A 89 5.54 -5.54 -19.39
CA VAL A 89 6.51 -5.73 -18.32
C VAL A 89 7.76 -4.87 -18.56
N GLU A 90 8.25 -4.78 -19.83
CA GLU A 90 9.37 -3.92 -20.16
C GLU A 90 9.08 -2.45 -19.82
N TRP A 91 7.89 -1.98 -20.17
CA TRP A 91 7.47 -0.61 -19.86
C TRP A 91 7.45 -0.37 -18.35
N LYS A 92 6.89 -1.31 -17.62
CA LYS A 92 6.85 -1.23 -16.14
C LYS A 92 8.26 -1.22 -15.57
N ASP A 93 9.14 -2.10 -16.07
CA ASP A 93 10.52 -2.18 -15.60
C ASP A 93 11.28 -0.89 -15.85
N ALA A 94 11.03 -0.23 -16.97
CA ALA A 94 11.68 1.05 -17.27
C ALA A 94 11.28 2.12 -16.24
N ILE A 95 10.03 2.14 -15.80
CA ILE A 95 9.59 3.06 -14.75
C ILE A 95 10.33 2.77 -13.44
N VAL A 96 10.39 1.50 -13.07
CA VAL A 96 11.07 1.09 -11.84
C VAL A 96 12.56 1.48 -11.90
N ASP A 97 13.21 1.19 -13.03
CA ASP A 97 14.63 1.52 -13.18
C ASP A 97 14.89 3.02 -13.08
N ARG A 98 14.00 3.81 -13.68
CA ARG A 98 14.14 5.27 -13.62
C ARG A 98 14.03 5.77 -12.19
N LEU A 99 13.08 5.24 -11.42
CA LEU A 99 12.89 5.67 -10.03
C LEU A 99 14.03 5.21 -9.14
N THR A 100 14.46 3.96 -9.28
CA THR A 100 15.55 3.45 -8.44
C THR A 100 16.87 4.14 -8.78
N SER A 101 17.13 4.43 -10.06
CA SER A 101 18.30 5.21 -10.46
C SER A 101 18.22 6.62 -9.88
N GLY A 102 17.05 7.22 -9.85
CA GLY A 102 16.84 8.52 -9.24
C GLY A 102 17.17 8.54 -7.77
N VAL A 103 16.74 7.49 -7.05
CA VAL A 103 17.07 7.37 -5.63
C VAL A 103 18.60 7.27 -5.46
N ALA A 104 19.25 6.44 -6.25
CA ALA A 104 20.71 6.30 -6.19
C ALA A 104 21.42 7.63 -6.42
N ALA A 105 20.93 8.39 -7.41
CA ALA A 105 21.53 9.69 -7.74
C ALA A 105 21.34 10.69 -6.59
N LEU A 106 20.16 10.68 -5.96
CA LEU A 106 19.89 11.57 -4.82
C LEU A 106 20.76 11.24 -3.61
N LEU A 107 20.93 9.95 -3.33
CA LEU A 107 21.81 9.53 -2.25
C LEU A 107 23.23 10.02 -2.48
N LYS A 108 23.73 9.84 -3.72
CA LYS A 108 25.07 10.29 -4.07
C LYS A 108 25.18 11.82 -3.96
N LYS A 109 24.17 12.53 -4.46
CA LYS A 109 24.14 14.00 -4.40
C LYS A 109 24.27 14.52 -2.98
N HIS A 110 23.66 13.84 -2.03
CA HIS A 110 23.65 14.29 -0.63
C HIS A 110 24.72 13.60 0.22
N GLY A 111 25.68 12.95 -0.40
CA GLY A 111 26.86 12.44 0.29
C GLY A 111 26.63 11.19 1.11
N VAL A 112 25.58 10.42 0.79
CA VAL A 112 25.31 9.17 1.49
C VAL A 112 26.11 8.04 0.84
N ASP A 113 26.85 7.30 1.67
CA ASP A 113 27.57 6.10 1.19
C ASP A 113 26.61 4.92 1.19
N VAL A 114 26.45 4.28 0.04
CA VAL A 114 25.59 3.10 -0.07
C VAL A 114 26.48 1.86 -0.11
N VAL A 115 26.19 0.92 0.80
CA VAL A 115 26.89 -0.36 0.84
C VAL A 115 25.91 -1.44 0.42
N GLN A 116 26.20 -2.08 -0.72
CA GLN A 116 25.36 -3.13 -1.25
C GLN A 116 25.71 -4.45 -0.57
N GLY A 117 24.78 -4.97 0.21
CA GLY A 117 25.03 -6.22 0.94
C GLY A 117 23.96 -6.45 1.99
N TRP A 118 24.08 -7.59 2.66
CA TRP A 118 23.12 -8.02 3.68
C TRP A 118 23.68 -7.73 5.07
N ALA A 119 22.97 -6.91 5.81
CA ALA A 119 23.37 -6.52 7.16
C ALA A 119 23.07 -7.62 8.17
N ARG A 120 23.96 -7.77 9.11
CA ARG A 120 23.77 -8.64 10.29
C ARG A 120 24.15 -7.84 11.53
N ILE A 121 23.23 -7.72 12.46
CA ILE A 121 23.45 -6.94 13.68
C ILE A 121 24.53 -7.63 14.53
N LEU A 122 25.48 -6.84 15.02
CA LEU A 122 26.47 -7.31 16.01
C LEU A 122 26.08 -6.77 17.38
N ASP A 123 25.80 -5.49 17.48
CA ASP A 123 25.28 -4.85 18.69
C ASP A 123 24.61 -3.53 18.28
N GLY A 124 24.22 -2.71 19.24
CA GLY A 124 23.50 -1.46 18.96
C GLY A 124 24.30 -0.38 18.25
N LYS A 125 25.60 -0.62 18.04
CA LYS A 125 26.49 0.35 17.40
C LYS A 125 27.34 -0.27 16.30
N SER A 126 27.14 -1.54 16.00
CA SER A 126 27.94 -2.19 14.96
C SER A 126 27.16 -3.24 14.20
N VAL A 127 27.42 -3.28 12.90
CA VAL A 127 26.76 -4.16 11.96
C VAL A 127 27.83 -4.76 11.06
N ALA A 128 27.72 -6.06 10.77
CA ALA A 128 28.53 -6.71 9.74
C ALA A 128 27.70 -6.80 8.47
N VAL A 129 28.29 -6.44 7.36
CA VAL A 129 27.60 -6.49 6.06
C VAL A 129 28.29 -7.55 5.20
N GLU A 130 27.50 -8.54 4.76
CA GLU A 130 27.96 -9.51 3.77
C GLU A 130 27.82 -8.84 2.41
N LEU A 131 28.98 -8.47 1.81
CA LEU A 131 28.96 -7.65 0.61
C LEU A 131 28.51 -8.44 -0.60
N ALA A 132 27.76 -7.76 -1.48
CA ALA A 132 27.27 -8.39 -2.71
C ALA A 132 28.40 -8.89 -3.61
N GLY A 133 29.53 -8.17 -3.61
CA GLY A 133 30.71 -8.57 -4.39
C GLY A 133 31.62 -9.57 -3.71
N GLY A 134 31.23 -10.06 -2.55
CA GLY A 134 32.05 -11.00 -1.77
C GLY A 134 32.79 -10.30 -0.65
N GLY A 135 33.07 -11.06 0.42
CA GLY A 135 33.70 -10.53 1.61
C GLY A 135 32.70 -9.86 2.55
N SER A 136 33.24 -9.25 3.61
CA SER A 136 32.40 -8.59 4.58
C SER A 136 32.97 -7.24 4.97
N GLN A 137 32.08 -6.33 5.43
CA GLN A 137 32.44 -5.00 5.88
C GLN A 137 31.80 -4.78 7.25
N ARG A 138 32.61 -4.33 8.22
CA ARG A 138 32.10 -3.99 9.54
C ARG A 138 31.88 -2.48 9.58
N ILE A 139 30.74 -2.07 10.13
CA ILE A 139 30.39 -0.65 10.20
C ILE A 139 29.95 -0.28 11.61
N UNK A 140 30.36 0.68 12.32
CA UNK A 140 30.11 1.14 13.39
C UNK A 140 29.45 2.35 13.27
N CYS A 141 28.66 2.74 14.16
CA CYS A 141 27.86 3.97 14.09
C CYS A 141 27.54 4.52 15.47
N GLU A 142 27.12 5.79 15.52
CA GLU A 142 26.56 6.40 16.73
C GLU A 142 25.06 6.16 16.82
N HIS A 143 24.38 6.23 15.69
CA HIS A 143 22.94 6.00 15.60
C HIS A 143 22.68 4.88 14.61
N LEU A 144 21.82 3.96 14.99
CA LEU A 144 21.41 2.85 14.13
C LEU A 144 19.94 2.95 13.83
N LEU A 145 19.59 3.11 12.55
CA LEU A 145 18.19 3.19 12.11
C LEU A 145 17.82 1.90 11.39
N LEU A 146 16.85 1.19 11.95
CA LEU A 146 16.39 -0.07 11.41
C LEU A 146 15.18 0.20 10.51
N ALA A 147 15.35 -0.05 9.22
CA ALA A 147 14.31 0.21 8.21
C ALA A 147 14.20 -1.00 7.27
N ALA A 148 14.19 -2.19 7.85
CA ALA A 148 14.26 -3.43 7.08
C ALA A 148 12.94 -3.81 6.39
N GLY A 149 11.85 -3.14 6.70
CA GLY A 149 10.59 -3.33 5.99
C GLY A 149 9.83 -4.58 6.38
N SER A 150 9.16 -5.16 5.40
CA SER A 150 8.27 -6.31 5.59
C SER A 150 8.49 -7.33 4.48
N GLN A 151 7.87 -8.48 4.65
CA GLN A 151 7.90 -9.54 3.66
C GLN A 151 6.52 -10.20 3.58
N SER A 152 6.25 -10.84 2.45
CA SER A 152 4.98 -11.52 2.25
C SER A 152 4.84 -12.68 3.23
N VAL A 153 3.61 -12.88 3.73
CA VAL A 153 3.29 -14.02 4.56
C VAL A 153 3.16 -15.24 3.66
N GLU A 154 3.84 -16.33 4.01
CA GLU A 154 3.71 -17.61 3.31
C GLU A 154 2.78 -18.53 4.08
N LEU A 155 2.07 -19.38 3.33
CA LEU A 155 1.19 -20.38 3.92
C LEU A 155 1.90 -21.73 3.88
N PRO A 156 2.13 -22.40 5.03
CA PRO A 156 2.78 -23.70 5.02
C PRO A 156 2.04 -24.74 4.19
N ILE A 157 0.70 -24.66 4.13
CA ILE A 157 -0.10 -25.61 3.36
C ILE A 157 -0.04 -25.35 1.85
N LEU A 158 0.52 -24.20 1.45
CA LEU A 158 0.60 -23.83 0.03
C LEU A 158 1.90 -23.07 -0.20
N PRO A 159 3.06 -23.75 -0.09
CA PRO A 159 4.34 -23.05 -0.18
C PRO A 159 4.59 -22.49 -1.57
N LEU A 160 5.33 -21.37 -1.60
CA LEU A 160 5.68 -20.73 -2.86
C LEU A 160 6.60 -21.63 -3.67
N GLY A 161 6.44 -21.56 -4.98
CA GLY A 161 7.23 -22.34 -5.92
C GLY A 161 6.33 -22.94 -7.00
N GLY A 162 6.89 -23.15 -8.17
CA GLY A 162 6.14 -23.66 -9.29
C GLY A 162 4.99 -22.75 -9.65
N LYS A 163 3.76 -23.27 -9.63
CA LYS A 163 2.58 -22.47 -9.98
C LYS A 163 2.08 -21.58 -8.84
N VAL A 164 2.66 -21.71 -7.63
CA VAL A 164 2.25 -20.89 -6.49
C VAL A 164 3.21 -19.69 -6.40
N ILE A 165 2.67 -18.49 -6.54
CA ILE A 165 3.47 -17.26 -6.61
C ILE A 165 3.04 -16.26 -5.55
N SER A 166 3.94 -15.32 -5.27
CA SER A 166 3.63 -14.15 -4.44
C SER A 166 3.32 -12.95 -5.34
N SER A 167 3.01 -11.82 -4.71
CA SER A 167 2.79 -10.58 -5.45
C SER A 167 4.02 -10.16 -6.26
N THR A 168 5.21 -10.53 -5.80
CA THR A 168 6.44 -10.20 -6.51
C THR A 168 6.45 -10.80 -7.92
N GLU A 169 6.19 -12.11 -8.03
CA GLU A 169 6.18 -12.77 -9.34
C GLU A 169 4.98 -12.31 -10.18
N ALA A 170 3.86 -12.01 -9.53
CA ALA A 170 2.66 -11.56 -10.25
C ALA A 170 2.88 -10.24 -10.98
N LEU A 171 3.84 -9.43 -10.53
CA LEU A 171 4.15 -8.13 -11.14
C LEU A 171 5.04 -8.25 -12.37
N ALA A 172 5.56 -9.45 -12.65
CA ALA A 172 6.46 -9.65 -13.80
C ALA A 172 6.11 -10.96 -14.51
N PRO A 173 4.89 -11.10 -15.03
CA PRO A 173 4.53 -12.35 -15.72
C PRO A 173 5.31 -12.52 -17.01
N GLY A 174 5.87 -13.70 -17.21
CA GLY A 174 6.49 -14.05 -18.49
C GLY A 174 5.42 -14.31 -19.54
N SER A 175 4.33 -14.91 -19.12
CA SER A 175 3.14 -15.12 -19.92
C SER A 175 1.94 -15.11 -18.97
N LEU A 176 0.76 -14.84 -19.50
CA LEU A 176 -0.44 -14.82 -18.68
C LEU A 176 -0.99 -16.23 -18.53
N PRO A 177 -1.39 -16.63 -17.31
CA PRO A 177 -2.06 -17.92 -17.13
C PRO A 177 -3.46 -17.87 -17.75
N LYS A 178 -4.05 -19.01 -17.99
CA LYS A 178 -5.45 -19.04 -18.40
C LYS A 178 -6.37 -18.77 -17.21
N ARG A 179 -6.01 -19.34 -16.06
CA ARG A 179 -6.83 -19.20 -14.86
C ARG A 179 -5.95 -19.00 -13.64
N LEU A 180 -6.26 -17.95 -12.89
CA LEU A 180 -5.55 -17.57 -11.68
C LEU A 180 -6.49 -17.70 -10.49
N VAL A 181 -6.04 -18.38 -9.44
CA VAL A 181 -6.72 -18.31 -8.14
C VAL A 181 -5.91 -17.37 -7.24
N VAL A 182 -6.60 -16.42 -6.65
CA VAL A 182 -6.00 -15.48 -5.68
C VAL A 182 -6.44 -15.92 -4.29
N VAL A 183 -5.48 -16.25 -3.46
CA VAL A 183 -5.76 -16.62 -2.06
C VAL A 183 -5.54 -15.36 -1.22
N GLY A 184 -6.63 -14.85 -0.67
CA GLY A 184 -6.63 -13.61 0.10
C GLY A 184 -7.42 -12.51 -0.59
N GLY A 185 -8.46 -12.02 0.08
CA GLY A 185 -9.33 -10.96 -0.44
C GLY A 185 -9.01 -9.58 0.10
N GLY A 186 -7.76 -9.33 0.49
CA GLY A 186 -7.29 -8.01 0.85
C GLY A 186 -6.90 -7.20 -0.39
N TYR A 187 -6.38 -5.98 -0.16
CA TYR A 187 -6.18 -5.06 -1.28
C TYR A 187 -5.13 -5.57 -2.29
N ILE A 188 -4.06 -6.20 -1.82
CA ILE A 188 -3.01 -6.67 -2.75
C ILE A 188 -3.58 -7.72 -3.70
N GLY A 189 -4.27 -8.71 -3.15
CA GLY A 189 -4.87 -9.76 -3.98
C GLY A 189 -5.91 -9.22 -4.93
N LEU A 190 -6.75 -8.30 -4.46
CA LEU A 190 -7.80 -7.74 -5.31
C LEU A 190 -7.23 -6.82 -6.39
N GLU A 191 -6.22 -6.02 -6.06
CA GLU A 191 -5.58 -5.16 -7.07
C GLU A 191 -5.00 -6.00 -8.21
N LEU A 192 -4.22 -7.02 -7.87
CA LEU A 192 -3.57 -7.85 -8.87
C LEU A 192 -4.57 -8.76 -9.59
N GLY A 193 -5.51 -9.34 -8.85
CA GLY A 193 -6.55 -10.17 -9.46
C GLY A 193 -7.39 -9.40 -10.45
N THR A 194 -7.76 -8.17 -10.11
CA THR A 194 -8.51 -7.30 -11.01
C THR A 194 -7.70 -6.99 -12.27
N ALA A 195 -6.41 -6.67 -12.10
CA ALA A 195 -5.56 -6.39 -13.26
C ALA A 195 -5.46 -7.60 -14.17
N TYR A 196 -5.24 -8.78 -13.62
CA TYR A 196 -5.17 -9.99 -14.43
C TYR A 196 -6.49 -10.26 -15.13
N ARG A 197 -7.62 -10.06 -14.44
CA ARG A 197 -8.92 -10.25 -15.08
C ARG A 197 -9.09 -9.30 -16.26
N LYS A 198 -8.71 -8.05 -16.10
CA LYS A 198 -8.80 -7.07 -17.19
C LYS A 198 -7.88 -7.44 -18.36
N LEU A 199 -6.80 -8.16 -18.08
CA LEU A 199 -5.90 -8.65 -19.12
C LEU A 199 -6.42 -9.92 -19.82
N GLY A 200 -7.56 -10.44 -19.38
CA GLY A 200 -8.20 -11.57 -20.04
C GLY A 200 -8.07 -12.90 -19.30
N VAL A 201 -7.46 -12.91 -18.14
CA VAL A 201 -7.29 -14.13 -17.34
C VAL A 201 -8.57 -14.40 -16.57
N GLU A 202 -8.98 -15.67 -16.48
CA GLU A 202 -10.08 -16.06 -15.59
C GLU A 202 -9.56 -16.01 -14.16
N VAL A 203 -10.29 -15.36 -13.26
CA VAL A 203 -9.82 -15.13 -11.90
C VAL A 203 -10.87 -15.56 -10.89
N ALA A 204 -10.42 -16.27 -9.86
CA ALA A 204 -11.22 -16.58 -8.67
C ALA A 204 -10.47 -16.11 -7.44
N VAL A 205 -11.20 -15.57 -6.47
CA VAL A 205 -10.62 -15.11 -5.20
C VAL A 205 -11.17 -16.02 -4.09
N VAL A 206 -10.26 -16.53 -3.24
CA VAL A 206 -10.62 -17.32 -2.07
C VAL A 206 -10.32 -16.49 -0.83
N GLU A 207 -11.34 -16.24 -0.01
CA GLU A 207 -11.19 -15.42 1.19
C GLU A 207 -11.85 -16.13 2.37
N ALA A 208 -11.11 -16.28 3.47
CA ALA A 208 -11.60 -16.98 4.66
C ALA A 208 -12.72 -16.21 5.36
N GLN A 209 -12.66 -14.88 5.31
CA GLN A 209 -13.70 -14.05 5.94
C GLN A 209 -14.94 -13.99 5.05
N PRO A 210 -16.09 -13.59 5.60
CA PRO A 210 -17.32 -13.55 4.82
C PRO A 210 -17.39 -12.43 3.78
N ARG A 211 -16.40 -11.56 3.74
CA ARG A 211 -16.42 -10.36 2.89
C ARG A 211 -15.01 -10.02 2.40
N ILE A 212 -14.89 -9.45 1.21
CA ILE A 212 -13.61 -8.92 0.74
C ILE A 212 -13.24 -7.68 1.57
N LEU A 213 -11.96 -7.33 1.59
CA LEU A 213 -11.45 -6.17 2.31
C LEU A 213 -12.01 -6.16 3.73
N PRO A 214 -11.78 -7.24 4.50
CA PRO A 214 -12.51 -7.41 5.77
C PRO A 214 -12.19 -6.34 6.82
N GLY A 215 -11.11 -5.57 6.64
CA GLY A 215 -10.79 -4.48 7.55
C GLY A 215 -11.57 -3.19 7.30
N TYR A 216 -12.35 -3.15 6.22
CA TYR A 216 -13.13 -1.96 5.85
C TYR A 216 -14.62 -2.24 6.06
N ASP A 217 -15.42 -1.18 6.28
CA ASP A 217 -16.84 -1.40 6.50
C ASP A 217 -17.54 -1.83 5.21
N GLU A 218 -18.66 -2.56 5.41
CA GLU A 218 -19.34 -3.22 4.30
C GLU A 218 -19.89 -2.25 3.27
N GLU A 219 -20.40 -1.11 3.72
CA GLU A 219 -20.95 -0.11 2.80
C GLU A 219 -19.90 0.37 1.82
N LEU A 220 -18.66 0.50 2.31
CA LEU A 220 -17.55 0.98 1.52
C LEU A 220 -17.06 -0.09 0.53
N THR A 221 -17.09 -1.36 0.92
CA THR A 221 -16.55 -2.43 0.07
C THR A 221 -17.56 -3.01 -0.89
N LYS A 222 -18.86 -2.78 -0.67
CA LYS A 222 -19.90 -3.35 -1.51
C LYS A 222 -19.77 -2.96 -2.99
N PRO A 223 -19.48 -1.68 -3.33
CA PRO A 223 -19.29 -1.37 -4.76
C PRO A 223 -18.12 -2.12 -5.38
N VAL A 224 -17.07 -2.41 -4.61
CA VAL A 224 -15.93 -3.16 -5.11
C VAL A 224 -16.34 -4.60 -5.41
N ALA A 225 -17.08 -5.24 -4.48
CA ALA A 225 -17.53 -6.62 -4.69
C ALA A 225 -18.45 -6.71 -5.91
N GLN A 226 -19.36 -5.74 -6.07
CA GLN A 226 -20.27 -5.71 -7.21
C GLN A 226 -19.48 -5.57 -8.52
N ALA A 227 -18.47 -4.71 -8.53
CA ALA A 227 -17.67 -4.50 -9.74
C ALA A 227 -16.86 -5.77 -10.09
N LEU A 228 -16.33 -6.46 -9.08
CA LEU A 228 -15.60 -7.70 -9.32
C LEU A 228 -16.51 -8.75 -9.97
N ARG A 229 -17.72 -8.90 -9.44
CA ARG A 229 -18.68 -9.87 -10.01
C ARG A 229 -19.07 -9.50 -11.44
N LYS A 230 -19.29 -8.20 -11.69
CA LYS A 230 -19.61 -7.72 -13.02
C LYS A 230 -18.49 -7.99 -14.00
N LEU A 231 -17.25 -7.90 -13.53
CA LEU A 231 -16.05 -8.18 -14.33
C LEU A 231 -15.88 -9.67 -14.61
N GLY A 232 -16.59 -10.51 -13.87
CA GLY A 232 -16.52 -11.95 -14.01
C GLY A 232 -15.57 -12.62 -13.05
N VAL A 233 -15.12 -11.93 -12.02
CA VAL A 233 -14.29 -12.53 -10.99
C VAL A 233 -15.18 -13.36 -10.06
N GLU A 234 -14.83 -14.62 -9.85
CA GLU A 234 -15.54 -15.49 -8.91
C GLU A 234 -15.05 -15.21 -7.51
N LEU A 235 -15.97 -14.99 -6.58
CA LEU A 235 -15.62 -14.75 -5.18
C LEU A 235 -16.06 -15.93 -4.33
N TYR A 236 -15.10 -16.61 -3.72
CA TYR A 236 -15.35 -17.71 -2.79
C TYR A 236 -15.09 -17.16 -1.37
N LEU A 237 -16.13 -16.55 -0.80
CA LEU A 237 -16.05 -15.91 0.51
C LEU A 237 -16.45 -16.89 1.59
N GLY A 238 -15.84 -16.76 2.79
CA GLY A 238 -16.09 -17.71 3.85
C GLY A 238 -15.57 -19.10 3.53
N HIS A 239 -14.52 -19.18 2.73
CA HIS A 239 -13.93 -20.45 2.32
C HIS A 239 -12.53 -20.58 2.90
N SER A 240 -12.26 -21.70 3.54
CA SER A 240 -10.93 -22.03 4.06
C SER A 240 -10.12 -22.74 2.99
N LEU A 241 -8.88 -22.34 2.84
CA LEU A 241 -7.94 -23.02 1.94
C LEU A 241 -7.45 -24.29 2.62
N LEU A 242 -7.58 -25.44 1.93
CA LEU A 242 -7.12 -26.71 2.46
C LEU A 242 -5.72 -27.10 1.95
N GLY A 243 -5.36 -26.62 0.75
CA GLY A 243 -4.04 -26.92 0.18
C GLY A 243 -4.10 -27.03 -1.32
N PRO A 244 -2.99 -27.49 -1.92
CA PRO A 244 -2.98 -27.69 -3.36
C PRO A 244 -3.80 -28.92 -3.76
N SER A 245 -4.23 -28.95 -5.01
CA SER A 245 -4.91 -30.09 -5.59
C SER A 245 -4.30 -30.40 -6.94
N GLU A 246 -4.76 -31.46 -7.58
CA GLU A 246 -4.20 -31.87 -8.85
C GLU A 246 -4.28 -30.76 -9.90
N ASN A 247 -5.41 -30.06 -9.94
CA ASN A 247 -5.63 -29.04 -10.98
C ASN A 247 -5.80 -27.63 -10.44
N GLY A 248 -5.50 -27.39 -9.16
CA GLY A 248 -5.67 -26.07 -8.59
C GLY A 248 -5.50 -26.09 -7.09
N VAL A 249 -6.54 -25.65 -6.37
CA VAL A 249 -6.55 -25.65 -4.90
C VAL A 249 -7.83 -26.28 -4.39
N ARG A 250 -7.77 -26.84 -3.18
CA ARG A 250 -8.94 -27.35 -2.49
C ARG A 250 -9.35 -26.36 -1.41
N VAL A 251 -10.65 -26.15 -1.30
CA VAL A 251 -11.22 -25.22 -0.32
C VAL A 251 -12.41 -25.90 0.38
N ARG A 252 -12.78 -25.33 1.54
CA ARG A 252 -13.94 -25.79 2.32
C ARG A 252 -14.82 -24.58 2.61
N ASP A 253 -16.12 -24.69 2.32
CA ASP A 253 -17.06 -23.61 2.62
C ASP A 253 -17.53 -23.67 4.09
N GLY A 254 -18.38 -22.70 4.47
CA GLY A 254 -18.87 -22.61 5.84
C GLY A 254 -19.76 -23.75 6.27
N ALA A 255 -20.31 -24.50 5.33
CA ALA A 255 -21.13 -25.70 5.62
C ALA A 255 -20.29 -26.97 5.67
N GLY A 256 -18.99 -26.86 5.48
CA GLY A 256 -18.08 -28.00 5.50
C GLY A 256 -17.91 -28.71 4.17
N GLU A 257 -18.56 -28.24 3.12
CA GLU A 257 -18.41 -28.85 1.80
C GLU A 257 -17.08 -28.46 1.18
N GLU A 258 -16.40 -29.44 0.60
CA GLU A 258 -15.11 -29.23 -0.04
C GLU A 258 -15.26 -29.24 -1.54
N ARG A 259 -14.41 -28.46 -2.21
CA ARG A 259 -14.35 -28.44 -3.66
C ARG A 259 -12.95 -28.11 -4.13
N GLU A 260 -12.69 -28.46 -5.38
CA GLU A 260 -11.47 -28.03 -6.07
C GLU A 260 -11.81 -26.81 -6.91
N ILE A 261 -10.94 -25.80 -6.87
CA ILE A 261 -11.03 -24.64 -7.75
C ILE A 261 -9.84 -24.73 -8.70
N ALA A 262 -10.12 -24.84 -9.99
CA ALA A 262 -9.09 -25.02 -11.00
C ALA A 262 -8.24 -23.77 -11.16
N ALA A 263 -6.94 -23.97 -11.33
CA ALA A 263 -6.01 -22.88 -11.58
C ALA A 263 -4.73 -23.41 -12.17
N ASP A 264 -4.19 -22.75 -13.16
CA ASP A 264 -2.84 -23.05 -13.62
C ASP A 264 -1.81 -22.15 -12.90
N GLN A 265 -2.27 -21.14 -12.16
CA GLN A 265 -1.39 -20.33 -11.31
C GLN A 265 -2.17 -19.89 -10.07
N VAL A 266 -1.49 -19.86 -8.93
CA VAL A 266 -2.10 -19.48 -7.66
C VAL A 266 -1.28 -18.34 -7.05
N LEU A 267 -1.95 -17.21 -6.76
CA LEU A 267 -1.32 -16.07 -6.11
C LEU A 267 -1.68 -16.09 -4.63
N VAL A 268 -0.67 -16.18 -3.77
CA VAL A 268 -0.87 -16.11 -2.32
C VAL A 268 -0.66 -14.67 -1.89
N ALA A 269 -1.72 -14.04 -1.40
CA ALA A 269 -1.71 -12.63 -1.00
C ALA A 269 -2.49 -12.49 0.32
N VAL A 270 -1.95 -13.09 1.39
CA VAL A 270 -2.62 -13.18 2.69
C VAL A 270 -2.03 -12.22 3.72
N GLY A 271 -1.22 -11.28 3.26
CA GLY A 271 -0.72 -10.22 4.13
C GLY A 271 0.79 -10.14 4.13
N ARG A 272 1.28 -9.21 4.90
CA ARG A 272 2.71 -8.97 5.07
C ARG A 272 3.05 -8.97 6.55
N LYS A 273 4.31 -9.30 6.85
CA LYS A 273 4.79 -9.30 8.24
C LYS A 273 6.11 -8.52 8.32
N PRO A 274 6.39 -7.88 9.46
CA PRO A 274 7.67 -7.18 9.62
C PRO A 274 8.85 -8.12 9.38
N ARG A 275 9.88 -7.60 8.72
CA ARG A 275 11.08 -8.38 8.45
C ARG A 275 12.00 -8.31 9.68
N SER A 276 11.65 -9.06 10.73
CA SER A 276 12.35 -9.00 12.00
C SER A 276 13.22 -10.22 12.27
N GLU A 277 13.38 -11.12 11.29
CA GLU A 277 14.15 -12.35 11.47
C GLU A 277 15.20 -12.48 10.37
N GLY A 278 16.29 -13.22 10.69
CA GLY A 278 17.28 -13.59 9.70
C GLY A 278 18.47 -12.66 9.59
N TRP A 279 18.52 -11.59 10.39
CA TRP A 279 19.64 -10.65 10.38
C TRP A 279 20.11 -10.29 11.78
N ASN A 280 19.81 -11.16 12.73
CA ASN A 280 20.29 -11.10 14.13
C ASN A 280 19.72 -9.91 14.91
N LEU A 281 18.55 -9.41 14.52
CA LEU A 281 17.88 -8.33 15.25
C LEU A 281 17.65 -8.71 16.70
N GLU A 282 17.32 -9.97 16.95
CA GLU A 282 17.00 -10.47 18.29
C GLU A 282 18.15 -10.28 19.28
N SER A 283 19.40 -10.18 18.81
CA SER A 283 20.53 -9.98 19.69
C SER A 283 20.49 -8.65 20.43
N LEU A 284 19.71 -7.68 19.93
CA LEU A 284 19.57 -6.39 20.60
C LEU A 284 18.63 -6.44 21.81
N GLY A 285 17.78 -7.46 21.89
CA GLY A 285 16.83 -7.56 22.99
C GLY A 285 15.82 -6.43 23.05
N LEU A 286 15.45 -5.88 21.89
CA LEU A 286 14.49 -4.77 21.84
C LEU A 286 13.11 -5.22 22.30
N ASP A 287 12.35 -4.28 22.88
CA ASP A 287 10.94 -4.52 23.15
C ASP A 287 10.21 -4.64 21.82
N MET A 288 9.32 -5.63 21.73
CA MET A 288 8.61 -5.95 20.49
C MET A 288 7.10 -5.89 20.70
N ASN A 289 6.35 -5.61 19.65
CA ASN A 289 4.89 -5.81 19.55
C ASN A 289 4.68 -6.95 18.55
N GLY A 290 4.58 -8.18 19.07
CA GLY A 290 4.57 -9.34 18.21
C GLY A 290 5.86 -9.39 17.40
N ARG A 291 5.74 -9.39 16.08
CA ARG A 291 6.91 -9.41 15.20
C ARG A 291 7.45 -8.02 14.90
N ALA A 292 6.71 -6.96 15.27
CA ALA A 292 7.14 -5.59 15.01
C ALA A 292 8.03 -5.07 16.12
N VAL A 293 8.96 -4.19 15.77
CA VAL A 293 9.75 -3.50 16.78
C VAL A 293 8.89 -2.41 17.42
N LYS A 294 8.81 -2.42 18.74
CA LYS A 294 8.03 -1.40 19.45
C LYS A 294 8.79 -0.08 19.46
N VAL A 295 8.11 0.99 19.09
CA VAL A 295 8.71 2.32 19.09
C VAL A 295 7.78 3.33 19.76
N ASP A 296 8.37 4.44 20.22
CA ASP A 296 7.57 5.56 20.75
C ASP A 296 7.24 6.55 19.63
N ASP A 297 6.69 7.69 19.99
CA ASP A 297 6.25 8.68 18.99
C ASP A 297 7.40 9.47 18.35
N GLN A 298 8.63 9.10 18.68
CA GLN A 298 9.81 9.62 17.99
C GLN A 298 10.56 8.49 17.28
N CYS A 299 9.92 7.32 17.16
CA CYS A 299 10.49 6.13 16.52
C CYS A 299 11.71 5.58 17.26
N ARG A 300 11.84 5.88 18.55
CA ARG A 300 12.90 5.31 19.38
C ARG A 300 12.49 3.92 19.85
N THR A 301 13.44 2.99 19.76
CA THR A 301 13.26 1.65 20.31
C THR A 301 13.57 1.68 21.81
N SER A 302 13.55 0.51 22.46
CA SER A 302 13.92 0.39 23.86
C SER A 302 15.42 0.54 24.11
N MET A 303 16.24 0.61 23.05
CA MET A 303 17.69 0.79 23.18
C MET A 303 18.06 2.19 22.70
N ARG A 304 18.87 2.89 23.52
CA ARG A 304 19.30 4.25 23.21
C ARG A 304 20.03 4.29 21.87
N ASN A 305 19.68 5.28 21.02
CA ASN A 305 20.29 5.53 19.73
C ASN A 305 20.05 4.40 18.72
N VAL A 306 19.05 3.56 18.98
CA VAL A 306 18.56 2.59 18.01
C VAL A 306 17.11 2.93 17.71
N TRP A 307 16.83 3.17 16.43
CA TRP A 307 15.56 3.66 15.92
C TRP A 307 14.95 2.63 14.99
N ALA A 308 13.62 2.62 14.85
CA ALA A 308 12.98 1.76 13.86
C ALA A 308 11.82 2.49 13.23
N ILE A 309 11.66 2.31 11.92
CA ILE A 309 10.61 3.01 11.15
C ILE A 309 9.99 2.07 10.13
N GLY A 310 8.84 2.49 9.63
CA GLY A 310 8.17 1.84 8.53
C GLY A 310 7.57 0.51 8.93
N ASP A 311 7.48 -0.39 7.96
CA ASP A 311 6.82 -1.68 8.17
C ASP A 311 7.42 -2.49 9.31
N LEU A 312 8.72 -2.34 9.56
CA LEU A 312 9.37 -3.03 10.67
C LEU A 312 8.75 -2.65 12.01
N ALA A 313 8.21 -1.44 12.12
CA ALA A 313 7.54 -0.96 13.34
C ALA A 313 6.05 -1.30 13.35
N GLY A 314 5.56 -2.09 12.40
CA GLY A 314 4.19 -2.60 12.40
C GLY A 314 3.22 -1.80 11.56
N GLU A 315 1.94 -2.04 11.82
CA GLU A 315 0.86 -1.39 11.07
C GLU A 315 0.74 0.09 11.43
N PRO A 316 0.27 0.92 10.51
CA PRO A 316 -0.09 0.59 9.13
C PRO A 316 1.15 0.51 8.23
N MET A 317 1.21 -0.54 7.42
CA MET A 317 2.35 -0.79 6.53
C MET A 317 2.17 -0.01 5.23
N LEU A 318 2.48 1.28 5.29
CA LEU A 318 2.26 2.21 4.18
C LEU A 318 3.56 2.96 3.90
N ALA A 319 3.92 3.05 2.62
CA ALA A 319 5.16 3.72 2.22
C ALA A 319 5.21 5.17 2.69
N HIS A 320 4.09 5.89 2.61
CA HIS A 320 4.06 7.30 3.00
C HIS A 320 4.24 7.46 4.51
N ARG A 321 3.77 6.52 5.31
CA ARG A 321 4.06 6.54 6.75
C ARG A 321 5.56 6.36 6.99
N ALA A 322 6.17 5.40 6.29
CA ALA A 322 7.62 5.17 6.43
C ALA A 322 8.44 6.38 6.03
N MET A 323 8.06 7.04 4.92
CA MET A 323 8.74 8.25 4.47
C MET A 323 8.69 9.35 5.51
N ALA A 324 7.51 9.60 6.08
CA ALA A 324 7.35 10.64 7.10
C ALA A 324 8.19 10.32 8.34
N GLN A 325 8.20 9.04 8.76
CA GLN A 325 9.00 8.65 9.90
C GLN A 325 10.49 8.80 9.61
N GLY A 326 10.94 8.45 8.40
CA GLY A 326 12.36 8.56 8.04
C GLY A 326 12.83 10.00 8.08
N GLU A 327 12.07 10.90 7.50
CA GLU A 327 12.40 12.33 7.54
C GLU A 327 12.51 12.81 8.98
N MET A 328 11.53 12.44 9.82
CA MET A 328 11.50 12.86 11.21
C MET A 328 12.72 12.37 11.99
N VAL A 329 13.09 11.10 11.82
CA VAL A 329 14.23 10.54 12.58
C VAL A 329 15.52 11.26 12.19
N ALA A 330 15.73 11.52 10.90
CA ALA A 330 16.92 12.28 10.48
C ALA A 330 16.96 13.64 11.15
N GLU A 331 15.82 14.32 11.22
CA GLU A 331 15.74 15.63 11.85
C GLU A 331 15.96 15.56 13.36
N LEU A 332 15.43 14.51 14.02
CA LEU A 332 15.66 14.31 15.45
C LEU A 332 17.16 14.11 15.73
N ILE A 333 17.84 13.31 14.91
CA ILE A 333 19.27 13.07 15.07
C ILE A 333 20.06 14.38 14.88
N ALA A 334 19.58 15.24 14.01
CA ALA A 334 20.20 16.56 13.79
C ALA A 334 19.91 17.55 14.91
N GLY A 335 19.09 17.18 15.88
CA GLY A 335 18.80 18.05 17.04
C GLY A 335 17.51 18.81 16.96
N LYS A 336 16.69 18.59 15.93
CA LYS A 336 15.39 19.25 15.84
C LYS A 336 14.37 18.56 16.74
N ARG A 337 13.33 19.27 17.10
CA ARG A 337 12.23 18.71 17.91
C ARG A 337 11.13 18.23 16.97
N ARG A 338 10.82 16.97 17.03
CA ARG A 338 9.81 16.36 16.19
C ARG A 338 9.07 15.27 16.96
N GLN A 339 7.84 15.01 16.56
CA GLN A 339 7.00 13.98 17.14
C GLN A 339 6.12 13.42 16.03
N PHE A 340 5.97 12.10 16.00
CA PHE A 340 5.10 11.47 14.99
C PHE A 340 3.71 11.33 15.59
N ALA A 341 2.87 12.32 15.32
CA ALA A 341 1.51 12.37 15.86
C ALA A 341 0.53 12.85 14.78
N PRO A 342 0.47 12.15 13.64
CA PRO A 342 -0.49 12.55 12.61
C PRO A 342 -1.91 12.35 13.11
N VAL A 343 -2.80 13.26 12.73
CA VAL A 343 -4.22 13.10 13.05
C VAL A 343 -4.76 11.87 12.30
N ALA A 344 -4.30 11.68 11.08
CA ALA A 344 -4.69 10.51 10.28
C ALA A 344 -3.60 10.19 9.27
N ILE A 345 -3.52 8.90 8.91
CA ILE A 345 -2.68 8.45 7.82
C ILE A 345 -3.63 7.86 6.78
N PRO A 346 -3.76 8.47 5.59
CA PRO A 346 -4.70 7.94 4.61
C PRO A 346 -4.25 6.59 4.08
N ALA A 347 -5.21 5.71 3.83
CA ALA A 347 -4.97 4.41 3.23
C ALA A 347 -5.78 4.31 1.95
N VAL A 348 -5.17 3.75 0.91
CA VAL A 348 -5.78 3.65 -0.41
C VAL A 348 -5.71 2.20 -0.88
N CYS A 349 -6.84 1.71 -1.40
CA CYS A 349 -6.86 0.45 -2.17
C CYS A 349 -7.05 0.84 -3.64
N PHE A 350 -6.13 0.40 -4.49
CA PHE A 350 -6.24 0.67 -5.93
C PHE A 350 -7.02 -0.45 -6.62
N THR A 351 -8.10 -0.82 -6.00
CA THR A 351 -9.12 -1.69 -6.57
C THR A 351 -9.91 -0.88 -7.61
N ASP A 352 -10.90 -1.49 -8.24
CA ASP A 352 -11.75 -0.79 -9.20
C ASP A 352 -13.21 -1.07 -8.82
N PRO A 353 -13.92 -0.08 -8.26
CA PRO A 353 -13.47 1.28 -7.94
C PRO A 353 -12.45 1.32 -6.79
N GLU A 354 -11.70 2.42 -6.74
CA GLU A 354 -10.73 2.64 -5.67
C GLU A 354 -11.42 2.91 -4.34
N VAL A 355 -10.71 2.66 -3.25
CA VAL A 355 -11.21 2.93 -1.89
C VAL A 355 -10.18 3.77 -1.15
N VAL A 356 -10.65 4.80 -0.44
CA VAL A 356 -9.81 5.65 0.39
C VAL A 356 -10.44 5.79 1.76
N VAL A 357 -9.64 5.67 2.80
CA VAL A 357 -10.07 5.99 4.16
C VAL A 357 -9.02 6.89 4.81
N ALA A 358 -9.48 7.83 5.61
CA ALA A 358 -8.61 8.67 6.44
C ALA A 358 -9.39 9.02 7.70
N GLY A 359 -8.78 8.79 8.86
CA GLY A 359 -9.45 9.02 10.13
C GLY A 359 -10.44 7.91 10.47
N LEU A 360 -11.50 8.26 11.17
CA LEU A 360 -12.42 7.30 11.76
C LEU A 360 -13.58 6.96 10.83
N SER A 361 -13.91 5.67 10.75
CA SER A 361 -15.17 5.25 10.15
C SER A 361 -16.31 5.59 11.10
N PRO A 362 -17.58 5.51 10.66
CA PRO A 362 -18.68 5.73 11.57
C PRO A 362 -18.65 4.79 12.79
N GLU A 363 -18.32 3.53 12.56
CA GLU A 363 -18.26 2.57 13.67
C GLU A 363 -17.11 2.87 14.61
N GLN A 364 -15.95 3.23 14.08
CA GLN A 364 -14.79 3.58 14.89
C GLN A 364 -15.09 4.82 15.74
N ALA A 365 -15.78 5.80 15.17
CA ALA A 365 -16.16 7.00 15.91
C ALA A 365 -17.11 6.65 17.06
N LYS A 366 -18.08 5.79 16.79
CA LYS A 366 -19.01 5.33 17.82
C LYS A 366 -18.26 4.58 18.92
N ASP A 367 -17.34 3.70 18.55
CA ASP A 367 -16.55 2.94 19.52
C ASP A 367 -15.67 3.86 20.37
N ALA A 368 -15.26 5.01 19.81
CA ALA A 368 -14.48 6.00 20.53
C ALA A 368 -15.33 6.92 21.41
N GLY A 369 -16.64 6.69 21.45
CA GLY A 369 -17.55 7.47 22.28
C GLY A 369 -17.95 8.81 21.67
N LEU A 370 -17.73 9.00 20.37
CA LEU A 370 -18.08 10.26 19.70
C LEU A 370 -19.50 10.16 19.13
N ASP A 371 -20.29 11.20 19.37
CA ASP A 371 -21.60 11.34 18.74
C ASP A 371 -21.40 12.12 17.45
N CYS A 372 -21.58 11.47 16.31
CA CYS A 372 -21.21 12.03 15.03
C CYS A 372 -22.36 12.15 14.04
N LEU A 373 -22.27 13.18 13.21
CA LEU A 373 -23.02 13.28 11.98
C LEU A 373 -22.29 12.47 10.93
N VAL A 374 -23.02 11.69 10.14
CA VAL A 374 -22.45 10.90 9.03
C VAL A 374 -23.28 11.20 7.80
N ALA A 375 -22.63 11.59 6.71
CA ALA A 375 -23.35 11.88 5.47
C ALA A 375 -22.52 11.45 4.28
N SER A 376 -23.20 10.98 3.23
CA SER A 376 -22.57 10.53 1.99
C SER A 376 -23.14 11.32 0.82
N PHE A 377 -22.31 11.54 -0.20
CA PHE A 377 -22.75 12.09 -1.46
C PHE A 377 -22.36 11.14 -2.58
N PRO A 378 -23.32 10.68 -3.39
CA PRO A 378 -23.04 9.68 -4.42
C PRO A 378 -22.44 10.31 -5.68
N PHE A 379 -21.49 9.62 -6.31
CA PHE A 379 -20.96 10.07 -7.59
C PHE A 379 -22.03 10.04 -8.70
N ALA A 380 -23.11 9.29 -8.52
CA ALA A 380 -24.23 9.31 -9.47
C ALA A 380 -24.84 10.72 -9.61
N ALA A 381 -24.63 11.59 -8.61
CA ALA A 381 -25.12 12.97 -8.65
C ALA A 381 -24.00 13.97 -9.00
N ASN A 382 -22.85 13.49 -9.45
CA ASN A 382 -21.69 14.33 -9.75
C ASN A 382 -21.47 14.41 -11.25
N GLY A 383 -21.53 15.62 -11.81
CA GLY A 383 -21.45 15.79 -13.27
C GLY A 383 -20.13 15.33 -13.86
N ARG A 384 -19.01 15.60 -13.18
CA ARG A 384 -17.71 15.16 -13.68
C ARG A 384 -17.65 13.64 -13.78
N ALA A 385 -18.18 12.94 -12.76
CA ALA A 385 -18.20 11.48 -12.78
C ALA A 385 -18.97 10.94 -13.96
N MET A 386 -20.09 11.60 -14.33
CA MET A 386 -20.84 11.19 -15.51
C MET A 386 -20.01 11.32 -16.78
N THR A 387 -19.24 12.40 -16.90
CA THR A 387 -18.41 12.61 -18.11
C THR A 387 -17.27 11.61 -18.21
N LEU A 388 -16.94 10.92 -17.12
CA LEU A 388 -15.88 9.92 -17.09
C LEU A 388 -16.42 8.49 -17.12
N GLU A 389 -17.73 8.34 -17.27
CA GLU A 389 -18.42 7.04 -17.19
C GLU A 389 -18.09 6.33 -15.87
N ALA A 390 -18.07 7.10 -14.78
CA ALA A 390 -17.54 6.62 -13.50
C ALA A 390 -18.43 7.07 -12.34
N ASN A 391 -19.74 6.88 -12.48
CA ASN A 391 -20.70 7.42 -11.51
C ASN A 391 -21.04 6.45 -10.39
N GLU A 392 -20.21 5.43 -10.16
CA GLU A 392 -20.40 4.52 -9.03
C GLU A 392 -19.67 5.05 -7.80
N GLY A 393 -20.23 4.74 -6.63
CA GLY A 393 -19.57 5.05 -5.38
C GLY A 393 -20.00 6.35 -4.75
N PHE A 394 -19.24 6.77 -3.75
CA PHE A 394 -19.65 7.92 -2.95
C PHE A 394 -18.46 8.46 -2.15
N VAL A 395 -18.65 9.67 -1.60
CA VAL A 395 -17.78 10.24 -0.57
C VAL A 395 -18.60 10.36 0.71
N ARG A 396 -18.02 9.92 1.83
CA ARG A 396 -18.70 9.93 3.14
C ARG A 396 -17.83 10.67 4.15
N VAL A 397 -18.48 11.56 4.91
CA VAL A 397 -17.83 12.34 5.97
C VAL A 397 -18.39 11.93 7.33
N VAL A 398 -17.50 11.94 8.33
CA VAL A 398 -17.85 11.69 9.73
C VAL A 398 -17.39 12.91 10.53
N ALA A 399 -18.30 13.59 11.23
CA ALA A 399 -17.97 14.80 11.97
C ALA A 399 -18.69 14.79 13.30
N ARG A 400 -18.07 15.40 14.31
CA ARG A 400 -18.70 15.49 15.64
C ARG A 400 -19.96 16.35 15.53
N ARG A 401 -20.99 15.88 16.22
CA ARG A 401 -22.27 16.61 16.23
C ARG A 401 -22.16 17.91 17.01
N ASP A 402 -21.36 17.93 18.08
CA ASP A 402 -21.34 19.07 19.00
C ASP A 402 -20.60 20.29 18.43
N ASN A 403 -19.53 20.08 17.68
CA ASN A 403 -18.74 21.21 17.16
C ASN A 403 -18.44 21.11 15.67
N HIS A 404 -18.94 20.08 15.00
CA HIS A 404 -18.76 19.85 13.56
C HIS A 404 -17.32 19.55 13.14
N LEU A 405 -16.45 19.21 14.11
CA LEU A 405 -15.08 18.81 13.77
C LEU A 405 -15.10 17.55 12.94
N VAL A 406 -14.47 17.58 11.78
CA VAL A 406 -14.38 16.41 10.90
C VAL A 406 -13.39 15.44 11.51
N VAL A 407 -13.81 14.18 11.70
CA VAL A 407 -12.97 13.14 12.30
C VAL A 407 -12.69 11.99 11.35
N GLY A 408 -13.35 11.92 10.21
CA GLY A 408 -13.10 10.84 9.27
C GLY A 408 -13.69 11.07 7.90
N TRP A 409 -13.07 10.47 6.91
CA TRP A 409 -13.52 10.44 5.52
C TRP A 409 -13.40 9.04 5.00
N GLN A 410 -14.35 8.64 4.16
CA GLN A 410 -14.27 7.42 3.38
C GLN A 410 -14.79 7.71 1.99
N ALA A 411 -14.17 7.09 0.99
CA ALA A 411 -14.64 7.23 -0.39
C ALA A 411 -14.41 5.94 -1.15
N VAL A 412 -15.32 5.64 -2.07
CA VAL A 412 -15.17 4.56 -3.01
C VAL A 412 -15.61 5.09 -4.37
N GLY A 413 -14.78 4.90 -5.39
CA GLY A 413 -15.08 5.43 -6.71
C GLY A 413 -13.84 5.59 -7.56
N LYS A 414 -14.04 5.98 -8.82
CA LYS A 414 -12.92 6.18 -9.74
C LYS A 414 -12.06 7.35 -9.25
N ALA A 415 -10.74 7.10 -9.20
CA ALA A 415 -9.76 8.15 -8.89
C ALA A 415 -9.93 8.79 -7.52
N VAL A 416 -10.66 8.15 -6.59
CA VAL A 416 -10.80 8.72 -5.24
C VAL A 416 -9.47 8.76 -4.49
N SER A 417 -8.46 8.00 -4.94
CA SER A 417 -7.11 8.11 -4.39
C SER A 417 -6.61 9.56 -4.43
N GLU A 418 -6.98 10.33 -5.45
CA GLU A 418 -6.57 11.72 -5.57
C GLU A 418 -7.28 12.64 -4.58
N LEU A 419 -8.38 12.18 -3.97
CA LEU A 419 -9.05 12.92 -2.91
C LEU A 419 -8.39 12.73 -1.54
N SER A 420 -7.46 11.78 -1.42
CA SER A 420 -6.83 11.46 -0.14
C SER A 420 -6.11 12.68 0.46
N THR A 421 -5.53 13.54 -0.38
CA THR A 421 -4.86 14.75 0.10
C THR A 421 -5.87 15.70 0.78
N ALA A 422 -7.02 15.93 0.16
CA ALA A 422 -8.06 16.77 0.75
C ALA A 422 -8.51 16.20 2.09
N PHE A 423 -8.69 14.89 2.15
CA PHE A 423 -9.11 14.23 3.39
C PHE A 423 -8.06 14.40 4.48
N ALA A 424 -6.80 14.09 4.16
CA ALA A 424 -5.74 14.15 5.16
C ALA A 424 -5.50 15.58 5.63
N GLN A 425 -5.50 16.55 4.69
CA GLN A 425 -5.29 17.96 5.07
C GLN A 425 -6.41 18.48 5.96
N SER A 426 -7.66 18.19 5.62
CA SER A 426 -8.77 18.68 6.43
C SER A 426 -8.70 18.13 7.85
N LEU A 427 -8.32 16.86 7.99
CA LEU A 427 -8.18 16.26 9.33
C LEU A 427 -7.01 16.88 10.09
N GLU A 428 -5.87 17.04 9.42
CA GLU A 428 -4.67 17.58 10.06
C GLU A 428 -4.85 19.04 10.48
N MET A 429 -5.60 19.79 9.68
CA MET A 429 -5.85 21.22 9.94
C MET A 429 -6.99 21.45 10.94
N GLY A 430 -7.66 20.38 11.39
CA GLY A 430 -8.76 20.54 12.33
C GLY A 430 -10.00 21.18 11.72
N ALA A 431 -10.30 20.86 10.47
CA ALA A 431 -11.41 21.49 9.76
C ALA A 431 -12.76 21.07 10.37
N ARG A 432 -13.71 21.99 10.32
CA ARG A 432 -15.11 21.74 10.62
C ARG A 432 -15.89 21.59 9.32
N LEU A 433 -17.09 21.06 9.42
CA LEU A 433 -17.94 20.92 8.23
C LEU A 433 -18.11 22.25 7.49
N GLU A 434 -18.26 23.35 8.25
CA GLU A 434 -18.42 24.66 7.65
C GLU A 434 -17.19 25.10 6.84
N ASP A 435 -15.99 24.68 7.26
CA ASP A 435 -14.78 25.02 6.52
C ASP A 435 -14.76 24.33 5.15
N ILE A 436 -15.15 23.05 5.13
CA ILE A 436 -15.23 22.29 3.89
C ILE A 436 -16.33 22.86 2.99
N ALA A 437 -17.52 23.04 3.56
CA ALA A 437 -18.68 23.53 2.82
C ALA A 437 -18.42 24.92 2.26
N GLY A 438 -17.70 25.78 3.01
CA GLY A 438 -17.46 27.15 2.60
C GLY A 438 -16.28 27.35 1.67
N THR A 439 -15.48 26.31 1.46
CA THR A 439 -14.37 26.38 0.51
C THR A 439 -14.93 26.28 -0.91
N ILE A 440 -14.50 27.17 -1.80
CA ILE A 440 -14.94 27.11 -3.19
C ILE A 440 -14.27 25.93 -3.87
N HIS A 441 -15.07 25.00 -4.36
CA HIS A 441 -14.58 23.84 -5.09
C HIS A 441 -14.76 24.07 -6.58
N ALA A 442 -13.76 23.73 -7.36
CA ALA A 442 -13.84 23.92 -8.81
C ALA A 442 -14.94 23.06 -9.41
N HIS A 443 -15.65 23.62 -10.37
CA HIS A 443 -16.68 22.92 -11.11
C HIS A 443 -16.28 22.81 -12.58
N PRO A 444 -16.40 21.62 -13.23
CA PRO A 444 -16.84 20.34 -12.66
C PRO A 444 -15.64 19.45 -12.24
N THR A 445 -15.71 18.92 -11.04
CA THR A 445 -14.66 18.04 -10.53
C THR A 445 -15.25 16.95 -9.67
N LEU A 446 -14.51 15.85 -9.50
CA LEU A 446 -14.86 14.82 -8.52
C LEU A 446 -14.80 15.38 -7.09
N GLY A 447 -13.91 16.37 -6.85
CA GLY A 447 -13.74 16.97 -5.54
C GLY A 447 -15.00 17.68 -5.03
N GLU A 448 -15.92 18.07 -5.93
CA GLU A 448 -17.17 18.65 -5.47
C GLU A 448 -17.97 17.68 -4.59
N ALA A 449 -17.77 16.37 -4.74
CA ALA A 449 -18.41 15.39 -3.87
C ALA A 449 -17.98 15.55 -2.41
N VAL A 450 -16.77 16.04 -2.18
CA VAL A 450 -16.28 16.31 -0.82
C VAL A 450 -17.09 17.44 -0.19
N GLN A 451 -17.28 18.53 -0.94
CA GLN A 451 -18.07 19.67 -0.48
C GLN A 451 -19.51 19.26 -0.23
N GLU A 452 -20.11 18.52 -1.18
CA GLU A 452 -21.50 18.13 -1.08
C GLU A 452 -21.76 17.17 0.10
N ALA A 453 -20.80 16.30 0.40
CA ALA A 453 -20.93 15.44 1.58
C ALA A 453 -20.96 16.31 2.86
N ALA A 454 -20.11 17.32 2.94
CA ALA A 454 -20.12 18.22 4.09
C ALA A 454 -21.43 19.02 4.16
N LEU A 455 -21.90 19.51 3.02
CA LEU A 455 -23.18 20.22 2.96
C LEU A 455 -24.33 19.33 3.41
N ARG A 456 -24.32 18.07 2.98
CA ARG A 456 -25.35 17.13 3.37
C ARG A 456 -25.33 16.86 4.87
N ALA A 457 -24.14 16.75 5.46
CA ALA A 457 -24.01 16.59 6.91
C ALA A 457 -24.57 17.80 7.65
N LEU A 458 -24.47 18.99 7.06
CA LEU A 458 -25.03 20.22 7.62
C LEU A 458 -26.54 20.34 7.34
N GLY A 459 -27.12 19.45 6.55
CA GLY A 459 -28.56 19.41 6.34
C GLY A 459 -29.03 20.07 5.05
N HIS A 460 -28.15 20.49 4.15
CA HIS A 460 -28.59 21.20 2.95
C HIS A 460 -27.73 20.94 1.71
N ALA A 461 -27.58 19.65 1.37
CA ALA A 461 -26.92 19.31 0.10
C ALA A 461 -27.63 20.04 -1.06
N LEU A 462 -26.85 20.52 -2.03
CA LEU A 462 -27.39 21.34 -3.10
C LEU A 462 -27.77 20.51 -4.34
N HIS A 463 -27.09 19.41 -4.58
CA HIS A 463 -27.27 18.65 -5.82
C HIS A 463 -27.86 17.27 -5.62
N ILE A 464 -28.49 17.02 -4.47
CA ILE A 464 -29.18 15.76 -4.21
C ILE A 464 -30.37 15.99 -3.30
#